data_ecd067e461de5da5843db27a75ab3eb5
#
_entry.id   ecd067e461de5da5843db27a75ab3eb5
#
_cell.length_a   1.000
_cell.length_b   1.000
_cell.length_c   1.000
_cell.angle_alpha   90.00
_cell.angle_beta   90.00
_cell.angle_gamma   90.00
#
_symmetry.space_group_name_H-M   'P 1'
#
loop_
_entity.id
_entity.type
_entity.pdbx_description
1 polymer ?
#
loop_
_entity_poly.entity_id
_entity_poly.type
_entity_poly.pdbx_seq_one_letter_code
_entity_poly.pdbx_strand_id
1 'polypeptide(L)'
;MAIHRQPNPFGLSFSLSTSVQGPGTTIYLSGVIGPGDTLGEQADACFDAIEETLKGYGASLRDVAHLTTYLTGLDEYAEFSCVRGERFAGALPSSSAVQVAGLLMGALVEIDAVAFLDA
;
A
#
# COMPACT_ATOMS: atom_id res chain seq x y z
N MET A 1 18.86 5.76 -5.94
CA MET A 1 17.69 4.90 -5.66
C MET A 1 16.81 4.83 -6.89
N ALA A 2 16.33 3.64 -7.20
CA ALA A 2 15.48 3.44 -8.38
C ALA A 2 14.11 4.09 -8.23
N ILE A 3 13.57 4.16 -7.02
CA ILE A 3 12.25 4.76 -6.79
C ILE A 3 12.45 6.21 -6.36
N HIS A 4 11.97 7.13 -7.20
CA HIS A 4 11.91 8.54 -6.87
C HIS A 4 10.50 8.85 -6.35
N ARG A 5 10.42 9.51 -5.19
CA ARG A 5 9.17 9.81 -4.51
C ARG A 5 9.00 11.33 -4.43
N GLN A 6 7.95 11.83 -5.09
CA GLN A 6 7.64 13.25 -5.05
C GLN A 6 6.86 13.56 -3.77
N PRO A 7 7.32 14.52 -2.95
CA PRO A 7 6.60 14.89 -1.73
C PRO A 7 5.18 15.35 -2.02
N ASN A 8 4.26 14.96 -1.16
CA ASN A 8 2.87 15.38 -1.25
C ASN A 8 2.70 16.70 -0.48
N PRO A 9 2.33 17.81 -1.17
CA PRO A 9 2.20 19.10 -0.50
C PRO A 9 1.03 19.17 0.48
N PHE A 10 0.15 18.20 0.44
CA PHE A 10 -1.00 18.14 1.36
C PHE A 10 -0.66 17.46 2.69
N GLY A 11 0.59 17.02 2.89
CA GLY A 11 1.05 16.43 4.14
C GLY A 11 0.42 15.09 4.49
N LEU A 12 -0.04 14.34 3.50
CA LEU A 12 -0.73 13.07 3.71
C LEU A 12 0.24 11.89 3.76
N SER A 13 -0.31 10.71 3.96
CA SER A 13 0.46 9.48 4.18
C SER A 13 0.84 8.76 2.89
N PHE A 14 0.99 9.50 1.79
CA PHE A 14 1.40 8.98 0.50
C PHE A 14 2.16 10.04 -0.29
N SER A 15 2.97 9.61 -1.25
CA SER A 15 3.67 10.50 -2.17
C SER A 15 2.73 11.03 -3.24
N LEU A 16 3.01 12.23 -3.76
CA LEU A 16 2.23 12.78 -4.86
C LEU A 16 2.40 11.94 -6.14
N SER A 17 3.62 11.48 -6.38
CA SER A 17 3.92 10.55 -7.47
C SER A 17 5.12 9.70 -7.08
N THR A 18 5.28 8.58 -7.78
CA THR A 18 6.50 7.77 -7.72
C THR A 18 6.93 7.45 -9.14
N SER A 19 8.23 7.39 -9.36
CA SER A 19 8.79 6.93 -10.62
C SER A 19 9.89 5.92 -10.34
N VAL A 20 10.07 4.98 -11.27
CA VAL A 20 11.11 3.97 -11.15
C VAL A 20 12.02 4.06 -12.37
N GLN A 21 13.33 3.92 -12.15
CA GLN A 21 14.33 4.01 -13.20
C GLN A 21 15.43 2.98 -12.95
N GLY A 22 16.08 2.62 -14.03
CA GLY A 22 17.23 1.71 -13.99
C GLY A 22 16.83 0.25 -14.07
N PRO A 23 17.83 -0.65 -14.11
CA PRO A 23 17.58 -2.08 -14.16
C PRO A 23 17.02 -2.58 -12.83
N GLY A 24 16.13 -3.56 -12.91
CA GLY A 24 15.52 -4.14 -11.73
C GLY A 24 14.33 -5.02 -12.06
N THR A 25 13.62 -5.42 -11.02
CA THR A 25 12.45 -6.28 -11.14
C THR A 25 11.20 -5.55 -10.66
N THR A 26 10.19 -5.46 -11.51
CA THR A 26 8.89 -4.96 -11.13
C THR A 26 8.05 -6.11 -10.60
N ILE A 27 7.45 -5.93 -9.43
CA ILE A 27 6.67 -6.95 -8.75
C ILE A 27 5.22 -6.43 -8.63
N TYR A 28 4.30 -7.16 -9.26
CA TYR A 28 2.87 -6.86 -9.17
C TYR A 28 2.25 -7.78 -8.13
N LEU A 29 1.72 -7.22 -7.05
CA LEU A 29 1.08 -7.98 -5.99
C LEU A 29 -0.43 -7.94 -6.18
N SER A 30 -1.06 -9.11 -6.09
CA SER A 30 -2.51 -9.21 -6.12
C SER A 30 -3.13 -8.51 -4.92
N GLY A 31 -4.40 -8.13 -5.05
CA GLY A 31 -5.16 -7.61 -3.95
C GLY A 31 -5.27 -8.60 -2.81
N VAL A 32 -5.07 -8.14 -1.59
CA VAL A 32 -5.17 -8.95 -0.38
C VAL A 32 -6.18 -8.34 0.58
N ILE A 33 -6.86 -9.21 1.32
CA ILE A 33 -7.70 -8.85 2.46
C ILE A 33 -7.06 -9.47 3.70
N GLY A 34 -7.44 -8.99 4.87
CA GLY A 34 -6.89 -9.54 6.12
C GLY A 34 -7.90 -9.50 7.26
N PRO A 35 -7.62 -10.26 8.33
CA PRO A 35 -8.51 -10.30 9.49
C PRO A 35 -8.41 -9.02 10.32
N GLY A 36 -9.44 -8.77 11.11
CA GLY A 36 -9.49 -7.67 12.07
C GLY A 36 -10.93 -7.19 12.27
N ASP A 37 -11.16 -6.55 13.41
CA ASP A 37 -12.48 -6.04 13.78
C ASP A 37 -12.67 -4.60 13.30
N THR A 38 -11.59 -3.89 12.99
CA THR A 38 -11.63 -2.51 12.54
C THR A 38 -10.94 -2.36 11.19
N LEU A 39 -11.20 -1.25 10.52
CA LEU A 39 -10.53 -0.92 9.26
C LEU A 39 -9.01 -0.89 9.43
N GLY A 40 -8.53 -0.24 10.49
CA GLY A 40 -7.09 -0.14 10.75
C GLY A 40 -6.45 -1.50 10.97
N GLU A 41 -7.10 -2.39 11.71
CA GLU A 41 -6.59 -3.75 11.93
C GLU A 41 -6.53 -4.55 10.63
N GLN A 42 -7.57 -4.45 9.81
CA GLN A 42 -7.59 -5.15 8.52
C GLN A 42 -6.54 -4.58 7.56
N ALA A 43 -6.35 -3.26 7.54
CA ALA A 43 -5.32 -2.63 6.72
C ALA A 43 -3.93 -3.09 7.15
N ASP A 44 -3.67 -3.14 8.44
CA ASP A 44 -2.39 -3.59 8.98
C ASP A 44 -2.12 -5.04 8.59
N ALA A 45 -3.13 -5.90 8.65
CA ALA A 45 -3.03 -7.28 8.21
C ALA A 45 -2.75 -7.39 6.71
N CYS A 46 -3.35 -6.52 5.89
CA CYS A 46 -3.05 -6.45 4.46
C CYS A 46 -1.57 -6.10 4.22
N PHE A 47 -1.04 -5.12 4.95
CA PHE A 47 0.37 -4.75 4.81
C PHE A 47 1.30 -5.85 5.29
N ASP A 48 0.92 -6.61 6.33
CA ASP A 48 1.67 -7.79 6.74
C ASP A 48 1.74 -8.82 5.62
N ALA A 49 0.63 -9.08 4.94
CA ALA A 49 0.57 -10.04 3.83
C ALA A 49 1.43 -9.57 2.64
N ILE A 50 1.38 -8.28 2.32
CA ILE A 50 2.20 -7.69 1.26
C ILE A 50 3.68 -7.82 1.61
N GLU A 51 4.06 -7.50 2.85
CA GLU A 51 5.43 -7.61 3.33
C GLU A 51 5.94 -9.05 3.23
N GLU A 52 5.12 -10.02 3.65
CA GLU A 52 5.48 -11.43 3.60
C GLU A 52 5.71 -11.90 2.16
N THR A 53 4.86 -11.48 1.23
CA THR A 53 5.02 -11.79 -0.19
C THR A 53 6.31 -11.18 -0.74
N LEU A 54 6.61 -9.93 -0.37
CA LEU A 54 7.82 -9.25 -0.83
C LEU A 54 9.10 -9.92 -0.32
N LYS A 55 9.07 -10.51 0.87
CA LYS A 55 10.23 -11.24 1.40
C LYS A 55 10.70 -12.36 0.47
N GLY A 56 9.78 -13.01 -0.23
CA GLY A 56 10.11 -14.03 -1.20
C GLY A 56 10.98 -13.54 -2.37
N TYR A 57 10.97 -12.24 -2.62
CA TYR A 57 11.80 -11.60 -3.65
C TYR A 57 13.03 -10.92 -3.07
N GLY A 58 13.22 -10.96 -1.76
CA GLY A 58 14.27 -10.19 -1.11
C GLY A 58 13.93 -8.70 -1.00
N ALA A 59 12.65 -8.37 -1.12
CA ALA A 59 12.16 -6.99 -1.07
C ALA A 59 11.42 -6.72 0.25
N SER A 60 11.09 -5.45 0.48
CA SER A 60 10.39 -5.00 1.68
C SER A 60 9.37 -3.94 1.32
N LEU A 61 8.63 -3.44 2.31
CA LEU A 61 7.67 -2.35 2.09
C LEU A 61 8.34 -1.09 1.55
N ARG A 62 9.64 -0.89 1.79
CA ARG A 62 10.38 0.25 1.24
C ARG A 62 10.49 0.21 -0.28
N ASP A 63 10.28 -0.96 -0.88
CA ASP A 63 10.35 -1.15 -2.32
C ASP A 63 8.98 -0.98 -3.00
N VAL A 64 7.93 -0.68 -2.25
CA VAL A 64 6.60 -0.46 -2.81
C VAL A 64 6.54 0.92 -3.45
N ALA A 65 6.23 0.94 -4.75
CA ALA A 65 6.11 2.18 -5.51
C ALA A 65 4.67 2.72 -5.48
N HIS A 66 3.68 1.84 -5.56
CA HIS A 66 2.28 2.26 -5.66
C HIS A 66 1.34 1.30 -4.93
N LEU A 67 0.29 1.88 -4.33
CA LEU A 67 -0.81 1.13 -3.71
C LEU A 67 -2.12 1.51 -4.36
N THR A 68 -3.00 0.53 -4.56
CA THR A 68 -4.40 0.80 -4.82
C THR A 68 -5.21 0.16 -3.69
N THR A 69 -6.09 0.95 -3.08
CA THR A 69 -6.86 0.55 -1.92
C THR A 69 -8.35 0.64 -2.24
N TYR A 70 -9.06 -0.45 -1.95
CA TYR A 70 -10.51 -0.55 -2.15
C TYR A 70 -11.16 -0.62 -0.78
N LEU A 71 -12.10 0.29 -0.50
CA LEU A 71 -12.74 0.43 0.80
C LEU A 71 -14.25 0.28 0.63
N THR A 72 -14.91 -0.39 1.56
CA THR A 72 -16.37 -0.49 1.51
C THR A 72 -17.06 0.75 2.05
N GLY A 73 -16.31 1.67 2.69
CA GLY A 73 -16.80 2.97 3.14
C GLY A 73 -15.64 3.91 3.36
N LEU A 74 -15.90 5.21 3.28
CA LEU A 74 -14.88 6.24 3.43
C LEU A 74 -14.93 6.96 4.78
N ASP A 75 -15.93 6.67 5.63
CA ASP A 75 -16.11 7.37 6.89
C ASP A 75 -14.90 7.25 7.82
N GLU A 76 -14.21 6.12 7.77
CA GLU A 76 -13.05 5.85 8.61
C GLU A 76 -11.74 5.89 7.85
N TYR A 77 -11.71 6.60 6.71
CA TYR A 77 -10.52 6.72 5.89
C TYR A 77 -9.31 7.21 6.70
N ALA A 78 -9.51 8.12 7.67
CA ALA A 78 -8.42 8.64 8.48
C ALA A 78 -7.68 7.52 9.24
N GLU A 79 -8.40 6.50 9.69
CA GLU A 79 -7.80 5.34 10.36
C GLU A 79 -6.88 4.57 9.40
N PHE A 80 -7.36 4.32 8.17
CA PHE A 80 -6.54 3.69 7.13
C PHE A 80 -5.31 4.55 6.81
N SER A 81 -5.49 5.85 6.64
CA SER A 81 -4.40 6.78 6.33
C SER A 81 -3.32 6.77 7.41
N CYS A 82 -3.71 6.68 8.67
CA CYS A 82 -2.78 6.59 9.79
C CYS A 82 -1.92 5.32 9.69
N VAL A 83 -2.55 4.18 9.47
CA VAL A 83 -1.84 2.90 9.33
C VAL A 83 -0.87 2.94 8.14
N ARG A 84 -1.34 3.44 6.99
CA ARG A 84 -0.50 3.56 5.79
C ARG A 84 0.72 4.44 6.07
N GLY A 85 0.52 5.58 6.71
CA GLY A 85 1.60 6.50 7.04
C GLY A 85 2.65 5.88 7.96
N GLU A 86 2.21 5.09 8.93
CA GLU A 86 3.12 4.41 9.86
C GLU A 86 3.90 3.29 9.17
N ARG A 87 3.20 2.46 8.39
CA ARG A 87 3.83 1.29 7.77
C ARG A 87 4.84 1.68 6.69
N PHE A 88 4.65 2.81 6.02
CA PHE A 88 5.51 3.27 4.94
C PHE A 88 6.33 4.50 5.31
N ALA A 89 6.48 4.80 6.59
CA ALA A 89 7.25 5.96 7.05
C ALA A 89 8.66 5.98 6.46
N GLY A 90 9.05 7.11 5.84
CA GLY A 90 10.34 7.27 5.19
C GLY A 90 10.38 6.75 3.74
N ALA A 91 9.35 6.05 3.28
CA ALA A 91 9.29 5.53 1.89
C ALA A 91 7.82 5.44 1.45
N LEU A 92 7.14 6.58 1.42
CA LEU A 92 5.71 6.65 1.11
C LEU A 92 5.45 6.33 -0.36
N PRO A 93 4.55 5.37 -0.66
CA PRO A 93 4.18 5.08 -2.05
C PRO A 93 3.21 6.13 -2.58
N SER A 94 3.08 6.21 -3.90
CA SER A 94 1.90 6.85 -4.47
C SER A 94 0.71 5.95 -4.20
N SER A 95 -0.50 6.52 -4.11
CA SER A 95 -1.65 5.74 -3.64
C SER A 95 -2.95 6.30 -4.17
N SER A 96 -3.87 5.43 -4.52
CA SER A 96 -5.27 5.76 -4.77
C SER A 96 -6.13 4.96 -3.81
N ALA A 97 -7.20 5.57 -3.31
CA ALA A 97 -8.16 4.88 -2.45
C ALA A 97 -9.57 5.20 -2.95
N VAL A 98 -10.37 4.16 -3.17
CA VAL A 98 -11.71 4.30 -3.73
C VAL A 98 -12.70 3.48 -2.93
N GLN A 99 -13.95 3.93 -2.92
CA GLN A 99 -15.04 3.17 -2.32
C GLN A 99 -15.60 2.19 -3.35
N VAL A 100 -15.86 0.97 -2.90
CA VAL A 100 -16.47 -0.10 -3.70
C VAL A 100 -17.74 -0.59 -3.01
N ALA A 101 -18.60 -1.26 -3.77
CA ALA A 101 -19.88 -1.73 -3.25
C ALA A 101 -19.72 -2.88 -2.25
N GLY A 102 -18.68 -3.67 -2.36
CA GLY A 102 -18.40 -4.78 -1.45
C GLY A 102 -17.10 -5.46 -1.81
N LEU A 103 -16.60 -6.26 -0.88
CA LEU A 103 -15.37 -7.05 -1.02
C LEU A 103 -15.63 -8.48 -0.61
N LEU A 104 -14.75 -9.38 -1.04
CA LEU A 104 -14.85 -10.78 -0.68
C LEU A 104 -14.83 -10.96 0.84
N MET A 105 -15.59 -11.94 1.32
CA MET A 105 -15.64 -12.33 2.74
C MET A 105 -16.04 -11.20 3.69
N GLY A 106 -16.78 -10.21 3.19
CA GLY A 106 -17.20 -9.08 4.01
C GLY A 106 -16.06 -8.17 4.47
N ALA A 107 -14.92 -8.20 3.78
CA ALA A 107 -13.79 -7.37 4.15
C ALA A 107 -14.13 -5.88 4.05
N LEU A 108 -13.50 -5.07 4.89
CA LEU A 108 -13.64 -3.61 4.89
C LEU A 108 -12.65 -2.95 3.94
N VAL A 109 -11.54 -3.64 3.63
CA VAL A 109 -10.48 -3.11 2.79
C VAL A 109 -9.79 -4.24 2.03
N GLU A 110 -9.38 -3.93 0.80
CA GLU A 110 -8.52 -4.76 -0.03
C GLU A 110 -7.43 -3.87 -0.60
N ILE A 111 -6.19 -4.35 -0.64
CA ILE A 111 -5.06 -3.55 -1.09
C ILE A 111 -4.23 -4.35 -2.07
N ASP A 112 -3.91 -3.76 -3.23
CA ASP A 112 -2.90 -4.28 -4.13
C ASP A 112 -1.71 -3.31 -4.20
N ALA A 113 -0.59 -3.79 -4.71
CA ALA A 113 0.64 -3.02 -4.71
C ALA A 113 1.48 -3.32 -5.94
N VAL A 114 2.31 -2.34 -6.31
CA VAL A 114 3.38 -2.51 -7.28
C VAL A 114 4.69 -2.13 -6.57
N ALA A 115 5.66 -3.02 -6.64
CA ALA A 115 6.97 -2.81 -6.03
C ALA A 115 8.06 -2.89 -7.11
N PHE A 116 9.20 -2.30 -6.82
CA PHE A 116 10.36 -2.34 -7.71
C PHE A 116 11.61 -2.61 -6.89
N LEU A 117 12.32 -3.67 -7.24
CA LEU A 117 13.56 -4.07 -6.58
C LEU A 117 14.73 -3.81 -7.53
N ASP A 118 15.70 -3.01 -7.08
CA ASP A 118 16.92 -2.72 -7.83
C ASP A 118 17.68 -3.99 -8.17
N ALA A 119 18.28 -3.99 -9.33
CA ALA A 119 19.16 -5.08 -9.74
C ALA A 119 20.42 -5.13 -8.87
#